data_33167475799581da94e56b2d7f311329
#
_entry.id   33167475799581da94e56b2d7f311329
#
_cell.length_a   1.000
_cell.length_b   1.000
_cell.length_c   1.000
_cell.angle_alpha   90.00
_cell.angle_beta   90.00
_cell.angle_gamma   90.00
#
_symmetry.space_group_name_H-M   'P 1'
#
loop_
_entity.id
_entity.type
_entity.pdbx_description
1 polymer ?
#
loop_
_entity_poly.entity_id
_entity_poly.type
_entity_poly.pdbx_seq_one_letter_code
_entity_poly.pdbx_strand_id
1 'polypeptide(L)'
;MARALRAEASARRGVLDPETGKLSRPAEPLGELAQRFDYVLVEADGSKRLPLKAHAAWEPVIPSGTANIVWIVGASGLGKPINEAVHRPELFCERCGCELTVIATPERVAQVLNAEMQALELSTARVMLNQVDTLSDPTMADRFEAALGRPVIATSLQG
;
A
#
# COMPACT_ATOMS: atom_id res chain seq x y z
N MET A 1 28.44 -8.24 2.47
CA MET A 1 28.62 -7.30 3.61
C MET A 1 27.37 -6.43 3.69
N ALA A 2 26.47 -6.69 4.64
CA ALA A 2 25.32 -5.83 4.90
C ALA A 2 25.85 -4.58 5.64
N ARG A 3 25.79 -3.41 4.99
CA ARG A 3 26.10 -2.12 5.61
C ARG A 3 24.91 -1.79 6.52
N ALA A 4 25.15 -1.80 7.83
CA ALA A 4 24.17 -1.32 8.79
C ALA A 4 23.86 0.15 8.46
N LEU A 5 22.63 0.43 8.04
CA LEU A 5 22.14 1.78 7.86
C LEU A 5 22.02 2.40 9.26
N ARG A 6 22.90 3.34 9.57
CA ARG A 6 22.68 4.23 10.71
C ARG A 6 21.56 5.19 10.30
N ALA A 7 20.39 5.01 10.91
CA ALA A 7 19.29 5.97 10.80
C ALA A 7 19.66 7.24 11.60
N GLU A 8 20.53 8.07 11.06
CA GLU A 8 20.73 9.42 11.55
C GLU A 8 19.86 10.36 10.73
N ALA A 9 18.80 10.85 11.36
CA ALA A 9 17.83 11.83 10.91
C ALA A 9 16.69 11.33 9.99
N SER A 10 15.66 10.71 10.59
CA SER A 10 14.33 10.72 9.99
C SER A 10 13.71 12.11 10.13
N ALA A 11 13.47 12.83 9.04
CA ALA A 11 12.79 14.11 9.06
C ALA A 11 11.45 13.97 8.34
N ARG A 12 10.34 14.19 9.06
CA ARG A 12 9.03 14.35 8.41
C ARG A 12 8.98 15.74 7.77
N ARG A 13 8.73 15.79 6.48
CA ARG A 13 8.60 17.03 5.71
C ARG A 13 7.14 17.22 5.33
N GLY A 14 6.64 18.44 5.48
CA GLY A 14 5.26 18.82 5.24
C GLY A 14 4.71 19.62 6.42
N VAL A 15 3.64 20.36 6.19
CA VAL A 15 2.94 21.09 7.24
C VAL A 15 1.89 20.17 7.83
N LEU A 16 1.91 19.98 9.14
CA LEU A 16 0.88 19.22 9.85
C LEU A 16 -0.38 20.08 9.90
N ASP A 17 -1.46 19.56 9.32
CA ASP A 17 -2.79 20.13 9.47
C ASP A 17 -3.26 19.88 10.93
N PRO A 18 -3.48 20.93 11.73
CA PRO A 18 -3.83 20.77 13.13
C PRO A 18 -5.22 20.15 13.35
N GLU A 19 -6.14 20.27 12.39
CA GLU A 19 -7.50 19.74 12.49
C GLU A 19 -7.57 18.27 12.12
N THR A 20 -6.85 17.87 11.07
CA THR A 20 -6.91 16.50 10.54
C THR A 20 -5.75 15.61 10.96
N GLY A 21 -4.67 16.19 11.50
CA GLY A 21 -3.43 15.49 11.81
C GLY A 21 -2.67 14.98 10.59
N LYS A 22 -3.04 15.41 9.40
CA LYS A 22 -2.41 14.99 8.15
C LYS A 22 -1.23 15.89 7.79
N LEU A 23 -0.20 15.28 7.20
CA LEU A 23 0.88 16.03 6.59
C LEU A 23 0.49 16.45 5.17
N SER A 24 0.66 17.73 4.88
CA SER A 24 0.57 18.23 3.51
C SER A 24 1.82 17.88 2.71
N ARG A 25 1.76 18.14 1.41
CA ARG A 25 2.94 18.08 0.55
C ARG A 25 4.05 18.99 1.11
N PRO A 26 5.33 18.55 1.11
CA PRO A 26 6.44 19.42 1.49
C PRO A 26 6.53 20.62 0.54
N ALA A 27 6.95 21.77 1.07
CA ALA A 27 7.20 22.98 0.26
C ALA A 27 8.44 22.81 -0.63
N GLU A 28 9.41 22.01 -0.15
CA GLU A 28 10.64 21.72 -0.89
C GLU A 28 10.35 20.72 -2.02
N PRO A 29 10.89 20.94 -3.24
CA PRO A 29 10.79 19.96 -4.32
C PRO A 29 11.44 18.61 -3.95
N LEU A 30 10.82 17.49 -4.34
CA LEU A 30 11.36 16.16 -4.03
C LEU A 30 12.78 15.94 -4.57
N GLY A 31 13.13 16.55 -5.71
CA GLY A 31 14.47 16.48 -6.26
C GLY A 31 15.55 17.13 -5.36
N GLU A 32 15.20 18.17 -4.62
CA GLU A 32 16.10 18.80 -3.64
C GLU A 32 16.23 17.92 -2.39
N LEU A 33 15.14 17.32 -1.95
CA LEU A 33 15.18 16.36 -0.85
C LEU A 33 16.05 15.15 -1.19
N ALA A 34 15.95 14.63 -2.41
CA ALA A 34 16.76 13.50 -2.89
C ALA A 34 18.27 13.80 -2.96
N GLN A 35 18.68 15.07 -3.04
CA GLN A 35 20.09 15.46 -2.95
C GLN A 35 20.63 15.52 -1.52
N ARG A 36 19.73 15.62 -0.52
CA ARG A 36 20.09 15.81 0.89
C ARG A 36 19.95 14.56 1.73
N PHE A 37 19.18 13.57 1.26
CA PHE A 37 18.88 12.34 2.00
C PHE A 37 19.22 11.13 1.14
N ASP A 38 19.75 10.08 1.77
CA ASP A 38 19.99 8.79 1.11
C ASP A 38 18.71 8.11 0.65
N TYR A 39 17.61 8.33 1.38
CA TYR A 39 16.28 7.82 1.08
C TYR A 39 15.22 8.88 1.30
N VAL A 40 14.33 9.03 0.34
CA VAL A 40 13.10 9.83 0.46
C VAL A 40 11.91 8.90 0.27
N LEU A 41 11.12 8.70 1.32
CA LEU A 41 9.91 7.90 1.27
C LEU A 41 8.72 8.84 1.09
N VAL A 42 7.87 8.54 0.11
CA VAL A 42 6.67 9.31 -0.20
C VAL A 42 5.45 8.42 0.00
N GLU A 43 4.53 8.85 0.86
CA GLU A 43 3.19 8.28 0.90
C GLU A 43 2.40 8.86 -0.29
N ALA A 44 2.14 8.02 -1.30
CA ALA A 44 1.50 8.44 -2.54
C ALA A 44 -0.02 8.56 -2.41
N ASP A 45 -0.60 7.88 -1.41
CA ASP A 45 -2.03 7.93 -1.12
C ASP A 45 -2.35 7.43 0.30
N GLY A 46 -3.57 7.73 0.78
CA GLY A 46 -4.06 7.26 2.08
C GLY A 46 -5.24 6.29 1.94
N SER A 47 -5.43 5.42 2.92
CA SER A 47 -6.51 4.41 2.96
C SER A 47 -7.57 4.67 4.04
N LYS A 48 -7.59 5.85 4.67
CA LYS A 48 -8.44 6.15 5.85
C LYS A 48 -8.27 5.14 6.99
N ARG A 49 -7.07 4.64 7.18
CA ARG A 49 -6.71 3.61 8.17
C ARG A 49 -7.36 2.24 7.93
N LEU A 50 -7.93 2.00 6.75
CA LEU A 50 -8.40 0.68 6.36
C LEU A 50 -7.26 -0.14 5.78
N PRO A 51 -7.23 -1.46 6.04
CA PRO A 51 -6.12 -2.32 5.63
C PRO A 51 -6.04 -2.56 4.12
N LEU A 52 -7.18 -2.48 3.44
CA LEU A 52 -7.30 -2.67 2.01
C LEU A 52 -7.82 -1.41 1.32
N LYS A 53 -7.53 -1.26 0.03
CA LYS A 53 -7.98 -0.11 -0.76
C LYS A 53 -8.20 -0.49 -2.21
N ALA A 54 -9.19 0.16 -2.84
CA ALA A 54 -9.27 0.29 -4.28
C ALA A 54 -8.94 1.74 -4.68
N HIS A 55 -8.05 1.92 -5.66
CA HIS A 55 -7.57 3.24 -6.07
C HIS A 55 -8.51 3.88 -7.09
N ALA A 56 -8.85 5.15 -6.89
CA ALA A 56 -9.55 5.93 -7.90
C ALA A 56 -8.62 6.28 -9.07
N ALA A 57 -9.18 6.73 -10.19
CA ALA A 57 -8.41 7.01 -11.41
C ALA A 57 -7.30 8.09 -11.23
N TRP A 58 -7.39 8.92 -10.20
CA TRP A 58 -6.39 9.95 -9.87
C TRP A 58 -5.38 9.51 -8.79
N GLU A 59 -5.39 8.24 -8.37
CA GLU A 59 -4.53 7.65 -7.36
C GLU A 59 -3.84 6.37 -7.87
N PRO A 60 -2.68 6.05 -7.32
CA PRO A 60 -1.85 6.85 -6.43
C PRO A 60 -1.15 8.00 -7.17
N VAL A 61 -0.79 9.08 -6.46
CA VAL A 61 0.00 10.18 -7.02
C VAL A 61 1.48 9.84 -6.89
N ILE A 62 2.02 9.19 -7.90
CA ILE A 62 3.43 8.78 -7.95
C ILE A 62 4.26 9.92 -8.49
N PRO A 63 5.22 10.47 -7.72
CA PRO A 63 6.08 11.54 -8.19
C PRO A 63 6.97 11.11 -9.37
N SER A 64 7.22 12.02 -10.30
CA SER A 64 8.19 11.79 -11.36
C SER A 64 9.59 11.53 -10.77
N GLY A 65 10.35 10.61 -11.36
CA GLY A 65 11.67 10.23 -10.87
C GLY A 65 11.64 9.26 -9.68
N THR A 66 10.49 8.70 -9.32
CA THR A 66 10.40 7.64 -8.31
C THR A 66 11.21 6.42 -8.77
N ALA A 67 12.22 6.04 -7.97
CA ALA A 67 13.11 4.94 -8.30
C ALA A 67 12.52 3.56 -7.97
N ASN A 68 11.74 3.48 -6.89
CA ASN A 68 11.14 2.24 -6.42
C ASN A 68 9.71 2.51 -5.92
N ILE A 69 8.83 1.56 -6.20
CA ILE A 69 7.45 1.58 -5.73
C ILE A 69 7.22 0.34 -4.87
N VAL A 70 6.65 0.54 -3.69
CA VAL A 70 6.20 -0.53 -2.81
C VAL A 70 4.70 -0.38 -2.64
N TRP A 71 3.95 -1.39 -3.04
CA TRP A 71 2.51 -1.46 -2.83
C TRP A 71 2.22 -2.21 -1.54
N ILE A 72 1.62 -1.53 -0.58
CA ILE A 72 1.37 -2.10 0.75
C ILE A 72 -0.08 -2.55 0.84
N VAL A 73 -0.26 -3.81 1.24
CA VAL A 73 -1.55 -4.45 1.50
C VAL A 73 -1.58 -4.85 2.98
N GLY A 74 -2.64 -4.48 3.70
CA GLY A 74 -2.82 -4.88 5.10
C GLY A 74 -3.46 -6.27 5.20
N ALA A 75 -2.71 -7.25 5.69
CA ALA A 75 -3.20 -8.62 5.88
C ALA A 75 -4.41 -8.68 6.83
N SER A 76 -4.50 -7.76 7.77
CA SER A 76 -5.63 -7.64 8.70
C SER A 76 -6.99 -7.44 8.03
N GLY A 77 -7.01 -7.10 6.74
CA GLY A 77 -8.24 -7.01 5.93
C GLY A 77 -8.67 -8.32 5.28
N LEU A 78 -7.76 -9.28 5.14
CA LEU A 78 -8.08 -10.56 4.55
C LEU A 78 -9.05 -11.35 5.46
N GLY A 79 -10.05 -11.96 4.85
CA GLY A 79 -11.08 -12.71 5.58
C GLY A 79 -12.18 -11.85 6.20
N LYS A 80 -12.15 -10.51 6.05
CA LYS A 80 -13.21 -9.61 6.53
C LYS A 80 -14.17 -9.21 5.40
N PRO A 81 -15.39 -8.77 5.73
CA PRO A 81 -16.29 -8.18 4.75
C PRO A 81 -15.67 -6.98 4.03
N ILE A 82 -15.90 -6.86 2.73
CA ILE A 82 -15.30 -5.81 1.91
C ILE A 82 -15.71 -4.41 2.40
N ASN A 83 -16.97 -4.21 2.77
CA ASN A 83 -17.47 -2.93 3.29
C ASN A 83 -16.83 -2.51 4.62
N GLU A 84 -16.21 -3.43 5.36
CA GLU A 84 -15.55 -3.15 6.64
C GLU A 84 -14.03 -2.95 6.48
N ALA A 85 -13.43 -3.63 5.51
CA ALA A 85 -11.98 -3.71 5.40
C ALA A 85 -11.38 -2.85 4.27
N VAL A 86 -12.19 -2.41 3.31
CA VAL A 86 -11.70 -1.76 2.09
C VAL A 86 -12.06 -0.28 2.03
N HIS A 87 -11.07 0.57 1.79
CA HIS A 87 -11.33 1.95 1.40
C HIS A 87 -11.80 2.00 -0.05
N ARG A 88 -12.96 2.56 -0.33
CA ARG A 88 -13.74 2.53 -1.58
C ARG A 88 -14.22 1.13 -1.96
N PRO A 89 -15.05 0.52 -1.11
CA PRO A 89 -15.51 -0.85 -1.30
C PRO A 89 -16.32 -1.03 -2.58
N GLU A 90 -17.07 -0.01 -3.03
CA GLU A 90 -17.84 -0.04 -4.27
C GLU A 90 -16.92 -0.23 -5.49
N LEU A 91 -15.83 0.53 -5.53
CA LEU A 91 -14.85 0.44 -6.61
C LEU A 91 -14.10 -0.91 -6.61
N PHE A 92 -13.85 -1.44 -5.42
CA PHE A 92 -13.27 -2.77 -5.26
C PHE A 92 -14.21 -3.84 -5.84
N CYS A 93 -15.51 -3.78 -5.46
CA CYS A 93 -16.51 -4.71 -5.94
C CYS A 93 -16.75 -4.62 -7.44
N GLU A 94 -16.74 -3.42 -8.02
CA GLU A 94 -16.80 -3.22 -9.47
C GLU A 94 -15.68 -3.98 -10.20
N ARG A 95 -14.44 -3.93 -9.67
CA ARG A 95 -13.27 -4.58 -10.29
C ARG A 95 -13.24 -6.10 -10.15
N CYS A 96 -13.79 -6.64 -9.07
CA CYS A 96 -13.80 -8.09 -8.86
C CYS A 96 -15.15 -8.76 -9.11
N GLY A 97 -16.18 -7.99 -9.50
CA GLY A 97 -17.50 -8.53 -9.83
C GLY A 97 -18.21 -9.14 -8.64
N CYS A 98 -18.18 -8.48 -7.46
CA CYS A 98 -18.76 -9.03 -6.24
C CYS A 98 -19.62 -7.98 -5.50
N GLU A 99 -20.28 -8.42 -4.42
CA GLU A 99 -21.09 -7.56 -3.56
C GLU A 99 -20.30 -7.06 -2.34
N LEU A 100 -20.75 -5.96 -1.73
CA LEU A 100 -20.08 -5.28 -0.60
C LEU A 100 -19.95 -6.15 0.65
N THR A 101 -20.87 -7.07 0.87
CA THR A 101 -20.91 -7.91 2.07
C THR A 101 -20.11 -9.20 1.96
N VAL A 102 -19.56 -9.49 0.78
CA VAL A 102 -18.72 -10.68 0.62
C VAL A 102 -17.36 -10.47 1.26
N ILE A 103 -16.70 -11.59 1.54
CA ILE A 103 -15.39 -11.61 2.19
C ILE A 103 -14.29 -11.19 1.20
N ALA A 104 -13.39 -10.34 1.65
CA ALA A 104 -12.16 -10.00 0.96
C ALA A 104 -11.18 -11.17 1.03
N THR A 105 -11.34 -12.15 0.14
CA THR A 105 -10.43 -13.30 0.08
C THR A 105 -9.08 -12.88 -0.53
N PRO A 106 -8.00 -13.61 -0.26
CA PRO A 106 -6.69 -13.37 -0.87
C PRO A 106 -6.77 -13.25 -2.40
N GLU A 107 -7.56 -14.10 -3.05
CA GLU A 107 -7.72 -14.14 -4.50
C GLU A 107 -8.43 -12.88 -5.03
N ARG A 108 -9.48 -12.40 -4.36
CA ARG A 108 -10.16 -11.16 -4.75
C ARG A 108 -9.26 -9.94 -4.61
N VAL A 109 -8.51 -9.87 -3.50
CA VAL A 109 -7.56 -8.78 -3.27
C VAL A 109 -6.46 -8.80 -4.32
N ALA A 110 -5.91 -9.97 -4.64
CA ALA A 110 -4.92 -10.14 -5.70
C ALA A 110 -5.47 -9.76 -7.08
N GLN A 111 -6.71 -10.13 -7.39
CA GLN A 111 -7.39 -9.78 -8.65
C GLN A 111 -7.49 -8.25 -8.81
N VAL A 112 -7.97 -7.55 -7.80
CA VAL A 112 -8.10 -6.08 -7.84
C VAL A 112 -6.74 -5.43 -7.96
N LEU A 113 -5.76 -5.87 -7.18
CA LEU A 113 -4.40 -5.34 -7.21
C LEU A 113 -3.73 -5.55 -8.58
N ASN A 114 -3.86 -6.72 -9.18
CA ASN A 114 -3.32 -6.99 -10.51
C ASN A 114 -3.94 -6.08 -11.58
N ALA A 115 -5.26 -5.87 -11.53
CA ALA A 115 -5.95 -4.97 -12.46
C ALA A 115 -5.44 -3.52 -12.31
N GLU A 116 -5.24 -3.05 -11.09
CA GLU A 116 -4.73 -1.71 -10.81
C GLU A 116 -3.28 -1.54 -11.24
N MET A 117 -2.41 -2.49 -10.91
CA MET A 117 -1.00 -2.46 -11.29
C MET A 117 -0.83 -2.51 -12.81
N GLN A 118 -1.69 -3.24 -13.51
CA GLN A 118 -1.70 -3.28 -14.98
C GLN A 118 -2.15 -1.93 -15.56
N ALA A 119 -3.23 -1.35 -15.05
CA ALA A 119 -3.75 -0.07 -15.52
C ALA A 119 -2.76 1.09 -15.30
N LEU A 120 -1.92 1.00 -14.28
CA LEU A 120 -0.91 2.00 -13.91
C LEU A 120 0.49 1.67 -14.47
N GLU A 121 0.65 0.60 -15.25
CA GLU A 121 1.94 0.13 -15.80
C GLU A 121 3.02 -0.12 -14.72
N LEU A 122 2.60 -0.55 -13.53
CA LEU A 122 3.45 -0.78 -12.36
C LEU A 122 4.01 -2.21 -12.27
N SER A 123 4.45 -2.77 -13.38
CA SER A 123 4.96 -4.15 -13.44
C SER A 123 6.18 -4.41 -12.54
N THR A 124 6.97 -3.38 -12.27
CA THR A 124 8.18 -3.45 -11.43
C THR A 124 7.94 -3.13 -9.96
N ALA A 125 6.73 -2.71 -9.58
CA ALA A 125 6.41 -2.42 -8.19
C ALA A 125 6.50 -3.69 -7.33
N ARG A 126 7.10 -3.56 -6.14
CA ARG A 126 7.14 -4.63 -5.15
C ARG A 126 5.86 -4.62 -4.35
N VAL A 127 5.38 -5.80 -3.97
CA VAL A 127 4.19 -5.94 -3.13
C VAL A 127 4.61 -6.38 -1.73
N MET A 128 4.10 -5.68 -0.73
CA MET A 128 4.30 -5.98 0.67
C MET A 128 2.94 -6.30 1.32
N LEU A 129 2.82 -7.48 1.90
CA LEU A 129 1.70 -7.87 2.75
C LEU A 129 2.11 -7.62 4.20
N ASN A 130 1.64 -6.52 4.77
CA ASN A 130 1.97 -6.12 6.14
C ASN A 130 0.93 -6.65 7.14
N GLN A 131 1.29 -6.75 8.41
CA GLN A 131 0.43 -7.24 9.49
C GLN A 131 0.06 -8.73 9.36
N VAL A 132 0.97 -9.57 8.85
CA VAL A 132 0.71 -11.01 8.68
C VAL A 132 0.53 -11.74 10.03
N ASP A 133 1.02 -11.17 11.12
CA ASP A 133 0.79 -11.60 12.49
C ASP A 133 -0.68 -11.52 12.94
N THR A 134 -1.52 -10.76 12.23
CA THR A 134 -2.96 -10.67 12.50
C THR A 134 -3.79 -11.75 11.82
N LEU A 135 -3.19 -12.53 10.94
CA LEU A 135 -3.89 -13.58 10.22
C LEU A 135 -4.24 -14.75 11.15
N SER A 136 -5.52 -15.12 11.23
CA SER A 136 -5.98 -16.32 11.91
C SER A 136 -5.62 -17.61 11.16
N ASP A 137 -5.47 -17.50 9.83
CA ASP A 137 -5.04 -18.58 8.93
C ASP A 137 -3.78 -18.11 8.18
N PRO A 138 -2.59 -18.59 8.57
CA PRO A 138 -1.32 -18.22 7.93
C PRO A 138 -1.28 -18.54 6.43
N THR A 139 -2.06 -19.53 5.96
CA THR A 139 -2.08 -19.90 4.53
C THR A 139 -2.66 -18.81 3.64
N MET A 140 -3.33 -17.81 4.19
CA MET A 140 -3.85 -16.68 3.43
C MET A 140 -2.74 -15.87 2.77
N ALA A 141 -1.56 -15.78 3.38
CA ALA A 141 -0.41 -15.08 2.78
C ALA A 141 0.09 -15.81 1.53
N ASP A 142 0.25 -17.15 1.62
CA ASP A 142 0.69 -17.97 0.51
C ASP A 142 -0.34 -17.97 -0.64
N ARG A 143 -1.63 -18.01 -0.29
CA ARG A 143 -2.73 -17.91 -1.26
C ARG A 143 -2.76 -16.56 -1.97
N PHE A 144 -2.48 -15.48 -1.23
CA PHE A 144 -2.39 -14.13 -1.82
C PHE A 144 -1.22 -14.05 -2.81
N GLU A 145 -0.03 -14.52 -2.43
CA GLU A 145 1.14 -14.55 -3.32
C GLU A 145 0.88 -15.41 -4.56
N ALA A 146 0.33 -16.60 -4.38
CA ALA A 146 -0.02 -17.49 -5.48
C ALA A 146 -1.03 -16.86 -6.47
N ALA A 147 -2.08 -16.22 -5.94
CA ALA A 147 -3.10 -15.54 -6.75
C ALA A 147 -2.57 -14.28 -7.44
N LEU A 148 -1.64 -13.58 -6.80
CA LEU A 148 -0.99 -12.40 -7.37
C LEU A 148 -0.02 -12.76 -8.51
N GLY A 149 0.58 -13.96 -8.47
CA GLY A 149 1.49 -14.46 -9.50
C GLY A 149 2.86 -13.77 -9.49
N ARG A 150 3.26 -13.18 -8.37
CA ARG A 150 4.56 -12.51 -8.15
C ARG A 150 4.99 -12.59 -6.69
N PRO A 151 6.30 -12.45 -6.40
CA PRO A 151 6.79 -12.46 -5.03
C PRO A 151 6.15 -11.37 -4.15
N VAL A 152 5.80 -11.74 -2.93
CA VAL A 152 5.23 -10.87 -1.90
C VAL A 152 6.16 -10.82 -0.69
N ILE A 153 6.44 -9.63 -0.18
CA ILE A 153 7.19 -9.44 1.05
C ILE A 153 6.19 -9.52 2.21
N ALA A 154 6.12 -10.67 2.86
CA ALA A 154 5.29 -10.84 4.06
C ALA A 154 6.03 -10.27 5.29
N THR A 155 5.35 -9.41 6.05
CA THR A 155 5.97 -8.72 7.19
C THR A 155 4.94 -8.29 8.24
N SER A 156 5.44 -7.95 9.42
CA SER A 156 4.67 -7.36 10.51
C SER A 156 5.40 -6.14 11.03
N LEU A 157 5.28 -5.03 10.28
CA LEU A 157 5.80 -3.75 10.71
C LEU A 157 4.86 -3.19 11.77
N GLN A 158 5.36 -3.09 13.00
CA GLN A 158 4.67 -2.41 14.09
C GLN A 158 5.07 -0.93 14.07
N GLY A 159 4.06 -0.05 14.09
CA GLY A 159 4.24 1.38 14.19
C GLY A 159 4.47 1.84 15.63
#